data_afaa38672d3fc0192f07cd89a8eedb93
#
_entry.id   afaa38672d3fc0192f07cd89a8eedb93
#
_cell.length_a   1.000
_cell.length_b   1.000
_cell.length_c   1.000
_cell.angle_alpha   90.00
_cell.angle_beta   90.00
_cell.angle_gamma   90.00
#
_symmetry.space_group_name_H-M   'P 1'
#
loop_
_entity.id
_entity.type
_entity.pdbx_description
1 polymer ?
#
loop_
_entity_poly.entity_id
_entity_poly.type
_entity_poly.pdbx_seq_one_letter_code
_entity_poly.pdbx_strand_id
1 'polypeptide(L)'
;MEPLYPYNDSSLSIDERVADLLSRMTLEEKAGQLFHDMILPGPGGSLAEDNLANGLPPTRELLEDRKMSHFNLIGPISDPRLVARWHNRLQQHVLDHTRLGIPVTLSSDPRNHFDTNIGTGSRAGALSQWPETCGFAALRGPELARQFADVVRQEYIAVGLRVALHPQADLATEYRWARVSSTFGEDADVASKLVTACVGGLQGRLSRTGDGLDSVSTTTKHFPGAGPEMDGEDSHFTYGKEQIYPGENFEYHLEPFRKAILAGTRQIMPSYAMPVGTKYEQVGFAFNKGIITGLLREELGFKGIILTDWGLVTDAVIMGQDMPARAWGCEHLSELERTVKILDAGCDQFGGESVPELVVQAVEQGLVAEARIDESVRRVLREKFVLGLFDGRRFVDVEEAGRVAGKSEFVAMGEAAQREAFTILTNHGAVFPLPSSHRDKRFYVEGLDGDVARRRGLKLVKAPAEADVALIRLRAPHQARPGGFESMFHSGSLEFPEDEAARVSELIRTVPLSIVDVYLDRPAVLTPIAEAQEAARSVRSAFSGAATAGWVGSALTANYGSDTDAFLDVCLGTGESPPRGKLPFDLPRSMKAASGSREDVPFDTKDPLFRFGHGLGYSD
;
A
#
# COMPACT_ATOMS: atom_id res chain seq x y z
N MET A 1 -29.30 -33.64 17.39
CA MET A 1 -28.91 -32.46 16.60
C MET A 1 -29.51 -31.26 17.31
N GLU A 2 -28.65 -30.36 17.79
CA GLU A 2 -29.15 -29.06 18.25
C GLU A 2 -29.86 -28.38 17.09
N PRO A 3 -30.95 -27.64 17.34
CA PRO A 3 -31.66 -26.94 16.27
C PRO A 3 -30.68 -25.99 15.58
N LEU A 4 -30.55 -26.14 14.27
CA LEU A 4 -29.74 -25.25 13.44
C LEU A 4 -30.34 -23.84 13.55
N TYR A 5 -29.57 -22.89 14.09
CA TYR A 5 -30.03 -21.49 14.09
C TYR A 5 -30.24 -21.01 12.64
N PRO A 6 -31.28 -20.20 12.34
CA PRO A 6 -31.55 -19.70 11.00
C PRO A 6 -30.34 -19.06 10.32
N TYR A 7 -29.48 -18.32 11.05
CA TYR A 7 -28.29 -17.73 10.46
C TYR A 7 -27.27 -18.76 9.92
N ASN A 8 -27.34 -20.04 10.35
CA ASN A 8 -26.52 -21.14 9.84
C ASN A 8 -27.17 -21.90 8.67
N ASP A 9 -28.40 -21.55 8.30
CA ASP A 9 -29.10 -22.18 7.18
C ASP A 9 -28.75 -21.45 5.86
N SER A 10 -27.89 -22.07 5.05
CA SER A 10 -27.47 -21.52 3.76
C SER A 10 -28.59 -21.44 2.70
N SER A 11 -29.78 -22.02 2.95
CA SER A 11 -30.93 -21.89 2.06
C SER A 11 -31.65 -20.56 2.21
N LEU A 12 -31.44 -19.85 3.34
CA LEU A 12 -31.99 -18.52 3.60
C LEU A 12 -31.15 -17.44 2.92
N SER A 13 -31.80 -16.32 2.61
CA SER A 13 -31.08 -15.15 2.07
C SER A 13 -30.10 -14.57 3.10
N ILE A 14 -29.05 -13.91 2.61
CA ILE A 14 -28.07 -13.24 3.46
C ILE A 14 -28.75 -12.27 4.43
N ASP A 15 -29.75 -11.52 3.96
CA ASP A 15 -30.42 -10.50 4.77
C ASP A 15 -31.27 -11.15 5.89
N GLU A 16 -31.92 -12.29 5.65
CA GLU A 16 -32.61 -13.06 6.69
C GLU A 16 -31.63 -13.61 7.73
N ARG A 17 -30.49 -14.17 7.29
CA ARG A 17 -29.44 -14.70 8.16
C ARG A 17 -28.81 -13.61 9.03
N VAL A 18 -28.54 -12.45 8.46
CA VAL A 18 -28.02 -11.26 9.18
C VAL A 18 -29.05 -10.78 10.21
N ALA A 19 -30.32 -10.70 9.85
CA ALA A 19 -31.38 -10.26 10.78
C ALA A 19 -31.52 -11.23 11.96
N ASP A 20 -31.50 -12.54 11.71
CA ASP A 20 -31.56 -13.56 12.77
C ASP A 20 -30.36 -13.47 13.70
N LEU A 21 -29.11 -13.44 13.16
CA LEU A 21 -27.90 -13.36 13.97
C LEU A 21 -27.88 -12.08 14.82
N LEU A 22 -28.15 -10.91 14.21
CA LEU A 22 -28.18 -9.63 14.90
C LEU A 22 -29.17 -9.61 16.06
N SER A 23 -30.37 -10.22 15.88
CA SER A 23 -31.41 -10.29 16.93
C SER A 23 -30.98 -11.12 18.15
N ARG A 24 -29.95 -11.95 18.02
CA ARG A 24 -29.43 -12.81 19.10
C ARG A 24 -28.25 -12.19 19.84
N MET A 25 -27.63 -11.16 19.30
CA MET A 25 -26.42 -10.55 19.86
C MET A 25 -26.75 -9.68 21.07
N THR A 26 -25.89 -9.77 22.10
CA THR A 26 -25.89 -8.79 23.19
C THR A 26 -25.23 -7.49 22.74
N LEU A 27 -25.35 -6.42 23.50
CA LEU A 27 -24.72 -5.13 23.18
C LEU A 27 -23.18 -5.27 23.13
N GLU A 28 -22.58 -6.04 24.03
CA GLU A 28 -21.14 -6.30 24.05
C GLU A 28 -20.68 -7.07 22.80
N GLU A 29 -21.45 -8.07 22.36
CA GLU A 29 -21.16 -8.81 21.14
C GLU A 29 -21.29 -7.91 19.90
N LYS A 30 -22.26 -7.00 19.87
CA LYS A 30 -22.40 -5.99 18.82
C LYS A 30 -21.21 -5.02 18.82
N ALA A 31 -20.85 -4.50 20.00
CA ALA A 31 -19.73 -3.58 20.16
C ALA A 31 -18.42 -4.21 19.67
N GLY A 32 -18.12 -5.46 20.04
CA GLY A 32 -16.92 -6.16 19.60
C GLY A 32 -16.79 -6.28 18.08
N GLN A 33 -17.89 -6.33 17.31
CA GLN A 33 -17.83 -6.38 15.84
C GLN A 33 -17.38 -5.07 15.21
N LEU A 34 -17.45 -3.96 15.94
CA LEU A 34 -17.06 -2.65 15.43
C LEU A 34 -15.56 -2.37 15.56
N PHE A 35 -14.77 -3.28 16.12
CA PHE A 35 -13.33 -3.09 16.32
C PHE A 35 -12.53 -3.99 15.39
N HIS A 36 -11.47 -3.41 14.82
CA HIS A 36 -10.60 -4.04 13.84
C HIS A 36 -9.15 -3.71 14.17
N ASP A 37 -8.54 -4.53 15.01
CA ASP A 37 -7.18 -4.33 15.50
C ASP A 37 -6.18 -5.29 14.82
N MET A 38 -4.92 -5.21 15.19
CA MET A 38 -3.85 -6.05 14.68
C MET A 38 -3.80 -7.41 15.37
N ILE A 39 -3.29 -8.42 14.66
CA ILE A 39 -3.10 -9.77 15.18
C ILE A 39 -1.88 -10.43 14.52
N LEU A 40 -1.25 -11.38 15.22
CA LEU A 40 -0.17 -12.21 14.66
C LEU A 40 -0.22 -13.63 15.20
N PRO A 41 0.34 -14.62 14.45
CA PRO A 41 0.50 -15.97 14.94
C PRO A 41 1.46 -16.02 16.13
N GLY A 42 1.10 -16.81 17.15
CA GLY A 42 2.02 -17.21 18.19
C GLY A 42 3.02 -18.26 17.72
N PRO A 43 3.96 -18.67 18.58
CA PRO A 43 4.97 -19.67 18.26
C PRO A 43 4.35 -20.97 17.72
N GLY A 44 4.88 -21.47 16.58
CA GLY A 44 4.37 -22.68 15.93
C GLY A 44 2.93 -22.57 15.39
N GLY A 45 2.41 -21.35 15.21
CA GLY A 45 1.04 -21.10 14.78
C GLY A 45 0.01 -21.34 15.88
N SER A 46 0.38 -21.16 17.16
CA SER A 46 -0.56 -21.07 18.28
C SER A 46 -1.32 -19.73 18.26
N LEU A 47 -2.36 -19.60 19.09
CA LEU A 47 -2.89 -18.28 19.42
C LEU A 47 -1.83 -17.55 20.26
N ALA A 48 -1.56 -16.30 19.94
CA ALA A 48 -0.58 -15.53 20.68
C ALA A 48 -1.09 -15.23 22.10
N GLU A 49 -0.31 -15.66 23.11
CA GLU A 49 -0.65 -15.50 24.52
C GLU A 49 -0.04 -14.24 25.13
N ASP A 50 1.03 -13.73 24.52
CA ASP A 50 1.69 -12.51 24.90
C ASP A 50 2.17 -11.76 23.65
N ASN A 51 1.57 -10.62 23.40
CA ASN A 51 1.91 -9.68 22.32
C ASN A 51 2.35 -8.31 22.84
N LEU A 52 2.66 -8.21 24.14
CA LEU A 52 2.97 -6.95 24.80
C LEU A 52 4.17 -6.21 24.17
N ALA A 53 5.11 -6.95 23.54
CA ALA A 53 6.20 -6.33 22.78
C ALA A 53 5.71 -5.47 21.60
N ASN A 54 4.47 -5.71 21.13
CA ASN A 54 3.81 -4.94 20.07
C ASN A 54 2.62 -4.11 20.61
N GLY A 55 2.42 -4.05 21.93
CA GLY A 55 1.30 -3.35 22.55
C GLY A 55 -0.06 -4.01 22.36
N LEU A 56 -0.11 -5.28 21.91
CA LEU A 56 -1.36 -5.98 21.60
C LEU A 56 -1.78 -6.91 22.73
N PRO A 57 -3.09 -6.98 23.08
CA PRO A 57 -3.62 -7.96 24.02
C PRO A 57 -3.44 -9.41 23.53
N PRO A 58 -3.49 -10.40 24.45
CA PRO A 58 -3.55 -11.81 24.08
C PRO A 58 -4.71 -12.10 23.11
N THR A 59 -4.47 -12.97 22.12
CA THR A 59 -5.51 -13.31 21.13
C THR A 59 -6.81 -13.78 21.75
N ARG A 60 -6.74 -14.58 22.84
CA ARG A 60 -7.93 -15.08 23.55
C ARG A 60 -8.75 -13.97 24.16
N GLU A 61 -8.10 -12.99 24.79
CA GLU A 61 -8.75 -11.81 25.36
C GLU A 61 -9.54 -11.04 24.29
N LEU A 62 -8.93 -10.81 23.12
CA LEU A 62 -9.59 -10.14 21.99
C LEU A 62 -10.85 -10.90 21.54
N LEU A 63 -10.77 -12.23 21.45
CA LEU A 63 -11.87 -13.08 20.96
C LEU A 63 -12.97 -13.32 22.01
N GLU A 64 -12.56 -13.66 23.25
CA GLU A 64 -13.48 -14.15 24.29
C GLU A 64 -14.01 -13.03 25.16
N ASP A 65 -13.15 -12.08 25.59
CA ASP A 65 -13.55 -11.01 26.51
C ASP A 65 -14.06 -9.79 25.75
N ARG A 66 -13.32 -9.33 24.72
CA ARG A 66 -13.68 -8.16 23.90
C ARG A 66 -14.63 -8.48 22.75
N LYS A 67 -14.97 -9.75 22.50
CA LYS A 67 -15.91 -10.22 21.46
C LYS A 67 -15.56 -9.76 20.03
N MET A 68 -14.28 -9.44 19.79
CA MET A 68 -13.81 -8.96 18.48
C MET A 68 -13.68 -10.11 17.49
N SER A 69 -13.86 -9.79 16.19
CA SER A 69 -13.75 -10.79 15.12
C SER A 69 -13.15 -10.25 13.81
N HIS A 70 -12.56 -9.04 13.82
CA HIS A 70 -11.86 -8.46 12.68
C HIS A 70 -10.44 -8.09 13.09
N PHE A 71 -9.46 -8.53 12.27
CA PHE A 71 -8.06 -8.29 12.61
C PHE A 71 -7.22 -8.12 11.35
N ASN A 72 -6.26 -7.19 11.41
CA ASN A 72 -5.19 -7.03 10.44
C ASN A 72 -4.02 -7.94 10.79
N LEU A 73 -3.67 -8.88 9.92
CA LEU A 73 -2.52 -9.77 10.09
C LEU A 73 -1.23 -8.98 9.85
N ILE A 74 -0.44 -8.78 10.90
CA ILE A 74 0.87 -8.14 10.81
C ILE A 74 2.01 -9.16 10.66
N GLY A 75 3.18 -8.66 10.24
CA GLY A 75 4.38 -9.48 10.01
C GLY A 75 4.36 -10.26 8.68
N PRO A 76 5.52 -10.78 8.24
CA PRO A 76 5.65 -11.48 6.96
C PRO A 76 4.99 -12.86 6.99
N ILE A 77 4.43 -13.28 5.87
CA ILE A 77 3.96 -14.67 5.65
C ILE A 77 5.14 -15.51 5.14
N SER A 78 6.02 -15.92 6.06
CA SER A 78 7.21 -16.70 5.70
C SER A 78 6.92 -18.19 5.47
N ASP A 79 5.90 -18.73 6.15
CA ASP A 79 5.38 -20.09 5.94
C ASP A 79 3.85 -20.04 5.77
N PRO A 80 3.35 -20.14 4.53
CA PRO A 80 1.91 -20.11 4.24
C PRO A 80 1.12 -21.22 4.93
N ARG A 81 1.72 -22.42 5.08
CA ARG A 81 1.07 -23.54 5.78
C ARG A 81 0.91 -23.26 7.27
N LEU A 82 1.89 -22.61 7.88
CA LEU A 82 1.80 -22.20 9.28
C LEU A 82 0.67 -21.18 9.48
N VAL A 83 0.59 -20.16 8.62
CA VAL A 83 -0.47 -19.15 8.68
C VAL A 83 -1.84 -19.79 8.45
N ALA A 84 -1.98 -20.70 7.49
CA ALA A 84 -3.23 -21.44 7.25
C ALA A 84 -3.65 -22.29 8.46
N ARG A 85 -2.72 -23.00 9.10
CA ARG A 85 -3.01 -23.76 10.35
C ARG A 85 -3.43 -22.84 11.47
N TRP A 86 -2.74 -21.70 11.65
CA TRP A 86 -3.09 -20.70 12.64
C TRP A 86 -4.47 -20.10 12.38
N HIS A 87 -4.77 -19.72 11.13
CA HIS A 87 -6.10 -19.24 10.73
C HIS A 87 -7.18 -20.27 11.10
N ASN A 88 -6.97 -21.54 10.78
CA ASN A 88 -7.93 -22.59 11.11
C ASN A 88 -8.11 -22.76 12.63
N ARG A 89 -7.05 -22.58 13.42
CA ARG A 89 -7.15 -22.58 14.90
C ARG A 89 -7.96 -21.40 15.42
N LEU A 90 -7.80 -20.19 14.85
CA LEU A 90 -8.63 -19.02 15.19
C LEU A 90 -10.11 -19.33 14.94
N GLN A 91 -10.43 -19.86 13.76
CA GLN A 91 -11.80 -20.20 13.38
C GLN A 91 -12.40 -21.29 14.27
N GLN A 92 -11.62 -22.31 14.59
CA GLN A 92 -12.07 -23.38 15.48
C GLN A 92 -12.28 -22.85 16.91
N HIS A 93 -11.35 -21.97 17.37
CA HIS A 93 -11.45 -21.39 18.70
C HIS A 93 -12.76 -20.62 18.91
N VAL A 94 -13.15 -19.77 17.97
CA VAL A 94 -14.41 -19.02 18.09
C VAL A 94 -15.65 -19.91 18.01
N LEU A 95 -15.59 -21.05 17.31
CA LEU A 95 -16.66 -22.04 17.31
C LEU A 95 -16.83 -22.72 18.68
N ASP A 96 -15.70 -23.04 19.33
CA ASP A 96 -15.71 -23.83 20.56
C ASP A 96 -15.91 -22.97 21.82
N HIS A 97 -15.51 -21.68 21.78
CA HIS A 97 -15.40 -20.83 22.97
C HIS A 97 -16.27 -19.55 22.92
N THR A 98 -16.99 -19.28 21.85
CA THR A 98 -17.91 -18.12 21.78
C THR A 98 -19.35 -18.57 21.54
N ARG A 99 -20.31 -17.84 22.10
CA ARG A 99 -21.72 -18.22 22.10
C ARG A 99 -22.35 -18.32 20.71
N LEU A 100 -21.95 -17.45 19.79
CA LEU A 100 -22.52 -17.35 18.42
C LEU A 100 -21.59 -17.88 17.34
N GLY A 101 -20.36 -18.22 17.67
CA GLY A 101 -19.38 -18.76 16.72
C GLY A 101 -19.15 -17.84 15.51
N ILE A 102 -19.19 -16.50 15.69
CA ILE A 102 -19.00 -15.53 14.61
C ILE A 102 -17.61 -15.69 14.02
N PRO A 103 -17.45 -15.92 12.70
CA PRO A 103 -16.15 -16.16 12.10
C PRO A 103 -15.21 -14.98 12.23
N VAL A 104 -13.91 -15.24 12.41
CA VAL A 104 -12.87 -14.22 12.32
C VAL A 104 -12.68 -13.83 10.85
N THR A 105 -12.63 -12.52 10.61
CA THR A 105 -12.24 -11.94 9.32
C THR A 105 -10.82 -11.39 9.43
N LEU A 106 -9.90 -11.91 8.65
CA LEU A 106 -8.54 -11.40 8.57
C LEU A 106 -8.38 -10.44 7.40
N SER A 107 -7.75 -9.30 7.67
CA SER A 107 -7.31 -8.32 6.68
C SER A 107 -5.80 -8.28 6.55
N SER A 108 -5.32 -7.58 5.55
CA SER A 108 -3.91 -7.24 5.40
C SER A 108 -3.73 -5.91 4.66
N ASP A 109 -2.76 -5.12 5.11
CA ASP A 109 -2.14 -4.11 4.28
C ASP A 109 -1.44 -4.73 3.06
N PRO A 110 -1.07 -3.94 2.02
CA PRO A 110 -0.38 -4.47 0.84
C PRO A 110 0.85 -5.30 1.23
N ARG A 111 1.00 -6.50 0.65
CA ARG A 111 2.11 -7.41 0.96
C ARG A 111 3.01 -7.71 -0.23
N ASN A 112 2.48 -7.54 -1.44
CA ASN A 112 3.13 -8.06 -2.65
C ASN A 112 4.12 -7.06 -3.26
N HIS A 113 4.63 -6.10 -2.48
CA HIS A 113 5.50 -5.01 -2.91
C HIS A 113 6.89 -5.05 -2.25
N PHE A 114 7.73 -4.07 -2.52
CA PHE A 114 9.09 -3.93 -1.98
C PHE A 114 9.17 -3.03 -0.75
N ASP A 115 8.15 -2.19 -0.53
CA ASP A 115 8.08 -1.34 0.65
C ASP A 115 8.13 -2.18 1.93
N THR A 116 8.86 -1.67 2.91
CA THR A 116 9.05 -2.31 4.22
C THR A 116 8.49 -1.48 5.37
N ASN A 117 7.78 -0.39 5.08
CA ASN A 117 7.13 0.43 6.08
C ASN A 117 5.96 -0.33 6.71
N ILE A 118 6.10 -0.71 7.97
CA ILE A 118 5.09 -1.48 8.70
C ILE A 118 3.80 -0.71 9.00
N GLY A 119 3.82 0.62 8.89
CA GLY A 119 2.62 1.48 9.03
C GLY A 119 1.77 1.56 7.76
N THR A 120 2.28 1.11 6.62
CA THR A 120 1.63 1.25 5.31
C THR A 120 1.53 -0.03 4.52
N GLY A 121 2.33 -1.05 4.89
CA GLY A 121 2.42 -2.31 4.18
C GLY A 121 3.00 -3.43 5.04
N SER A 122 3.20 -4.58 4.44
CA SER A 122 3.84 -5.73 5.05
C SER A 122 4.75 -6.41 4.01
N ARG A 123 5.81 -7.06 4.50
CA ARG A 123 6.69 -7.83 3.61
C ARG A 123 5.96 -9.03 3.00
N ALA A 124 6.23 -9.32 1.72
CA ALA A 124 5.64 -10.43 0.99
C ALA A 124 5.89 -11.80 1.68
N GLY A 125 7.10 -12.02 2.17
CA GLY A 125 7.50 -13.33 2.68
C GLY A 125 7.56 -14.35 1.56
N ALA A 126 6.68 -15.35 1.61
CA ALA A 126 6.56 -16.38 0.58
C ALA A 126 5.56 -16.05 -0.53
N LEU A 127 4.88 -14.90 -0.48
CA LEU A 127 3.97 -14.47 -1.55
C LEU A 127 4.76 -13.94 -2.75
N SER A 128 4.10 -13.85 -3.91
CA SER A 128 4.69 -13.26 -5.11
C SER A 128 4.99 -11.77 -4.91
N GLN A 129 6.08 -11.28 -5.50
CA GLN A 129 6.54 -9.91 -5.35
C GLN A 129 6.44 -9.13 -6.66
N TRP A 130 5.85 -7.95 -6.61
CA TRP A 130 5.49 -7.09 -7.73
C TRP A 130 6.00 -5.68 -7.50
N PRO A 131 6.14 -4.84 -8.55
CA PRO A 131 6.47 -3.44 -8.34
C PRO A 131 5.42 -2.76 -7.46
N GLU A 132 5.79 -1.62 -6.86
CA GLU A 132 4.85 -0.74 -6.16
C GLU A 132 3.71 -0.31 -7.08
N THR A 133 2.63 0.23 -6.51
CA THR A 133 1.50 0.74 -7.29
C THR A 133 1.89 1.82 -8.29
N CYS A 134 2.90 2.65 -7.98
CA CYS A 134 3.53 3.57 -8.94
C CYS A 134 4.11 2.86 -10.17
N GLY A 135 4.58 1.61 -10.04
CA GLY A 135 5.04 0.82 -11.18
C GLY A 135 3.90 0.44 -12.13
N PHE A 136 2.73 0.12 -11.60
CA PHE A 136 1.53 -0.09 -12.44
C PHE A 136 1.07 1.21 -13.11
N ALA A 137 1.21 2.35 -12.42
CA ALA A 137 0.95 3.66 -13.01
C ALA A 137 1.94 3.98 -14.13
N ALA A 138 3.22 3.63 -13.98
CA ALA A 138 4.23 3.76 -15.03
C ALA A 138 3.88 2.92 -16.26
N LEU A 139 3.31 1.75 -16.07
CA LEU A 139 2.86 0.86 -17.15
C LEU A 139 1.52 1.29 -17.77
N ARG A 140 0.70 2.08 -17.07
CA ARG A 140 -0.63 2.53 -17.51
C ARG A 140 -1.53 1.40 -18.00
N GLY A 141 -1.37 0.19 -17.42
CA GLY A 141 -2.00 -1.05 -17.88
C GLY A 141 -3.10 -1.55 -16.93
N PRO A 142 -4.39 -1.16 -17.10
CA PRO A 142 -5.45 -1.62 -16.20
C PRO A 142 -5.61 -3.15 -16.19
N GLU A 143 -5.38 -3.81 -17.32
CA GLU A 143 -5.47 -5.27 -17.37
C GLU A 143 -4.38 -5.95 -16.55
N LEU A 144 -3.13 -5.43 -16.57
CA LEU A 144 -2.06 -5.96 -15.74
C LEU A 144 -2.34 -5.72 -14.24
N ALA A 145 -2.88 -4.54 -13.88
CA ALA A 145 -3.30 -4.25 -12.51
C ALA A 145 -4.43 -5.19 -12.04
N ARG A 146 -5.38 -5.52 -12.93
CA ARG A 146 -6.42 -6.51 -12.65
C ARG A 146 -5.85 -7.91 -12.43
N GLN A 147 -4.89 -8.33 -13.27
CA GLN A 147 -4.22 -9.63 -13.13
C GLN A 147 -3.41 -9.71 -11.83
N PHE A 148 -2.65 -8.67 -11.50
CA PHE A 148 -1.98 -8.54 -10.21
C PHE A 148 -2.96 -8.72 -9.05
N ALA A 149 -4.04 -7.95 -9.04
CA ALA A 149 -5.04 -7.99 -8.00
C ALA A 149 -5.74 -9.37 -7.89
N ASP A 150 -5.92 -10.07 -9.02
CA ASP A 150 -6.44 -11.45 -9.03
C ASP A 150 -5.42 -12.46 -8.44
N VAL A 151 -4.14 -12.28 -8.71
CA VAL A 151 -3.07 -13.07 -8.07
C VAL A 151 -3.08 -12.86 -6.56
N VAL A 152 -3.09 -11.60 -6.11
CA VAL A 152 -3.17 -11.25 -4.67
C VAL A 152 -4.41 -11.88 -4.04
N ARG A 153 -5.57 -11.81 -4.71
CA ARG A 153 -6.81 -12.46 -4.24
C ARG A 153 -6.63 -13.95 -4.00
N GLN A 154 -6.00 -14.65 -4.95
CA GLN A 154 -5.77 -16.09 -4.84
C GLN A 154 -4.82 -16.42 -3.68
N GLU A 155 -3.70 -15.70 -3.55
CA GLU A 155 -2.73 -15.88 -2.48
C GLU A 155 -3.36 -15.57 -1.10
N TYR A 156 -4.15 -14.49 -1.00
CA TYR A 156 -4.83 -14.10 0.24
C TYR A 156 -5.85 -15.16 0.68
N ILE A 157 -6.73 -15.59 -0.21
CA ILE A 157 -7.72 -16.62 0.10
C ILE A 157 -7.05 -17.90 0.58
N ALA A 158 -5.97 -18.31 -0.05
CA ALA A 158 -5.25 -19.55 0.29
C ALA A 158 -4.72 -19.54 1.74
N VAL A 159 -4.35 -18.40 2.29
CA VAL A 159 -3.87 -18.26 3.67
C VAL A 159 -4.92 -17.76 4.67
N GLY A 160 -6.17 -17.54 4.23
CA GLY A 160 -7.29 -17.13 5.07
C GLY A 160 -7.52 -15.62 5.17
N LEU A 161 -6.80 -14.80 4.41
CA LEU A 161 -7.05 -13.35 4.31
C LEU A 161 -8.26 -13.10 3.42
N ARG A 162 -9.22 -12.31 3.91
CA ARG A 162 -10.48 -12.06 3.20
C ARG A 162 -10.80 -10.57 3.03
N VAL A 163 -9.98 -9.68 3.58
CA VAL A 163 -10.05 -8.23 3.40
C VAL A 163 -8.67 -7.70 3.02
N ALA A 164 -8.61 -6.88 1.98
CA ALA A 164 -7.45 -6.12 1.56
C ALA A 164 -7.61 -4.67 2.01
N LEU A 165 -6.70 -4.16 2.87
CA LEU A 165 -6.66 -2.75 3.27
C LEU A 165 -6.01 -1.91 2.15
N HIS A 166 -6.45 -2.15 0.95
CA HIS A 166 -6.07 -1.48 -0.30
C HIS A 166 -7.16 -1.70 -1.38
N PRO A 167 -7.13 -1.01 -2.57
CA PRO A 167 -6.07 -0.15 -3.07
C PRO A 167 -6.03 1.23 -2.40
N GLN A 168 -4.84 1.86 -2.42
CA GLN A 168 -4.67 3.26 -2.09
C GLN A 168 -5.02 4.10 -3.33
N ALA A 169 -6.08 4.89 -3.24
CA ALA A 169 -6.62 5.68 -4.35
C ALA A 169 -6.19 7.16 -4.32
N ASP A 170 -5.31 7.51 -3.39
CA ASP A 170 -4.72 8.84 -3.26
C ASP A 170 -3.88 9.21 -4.48
N LEU A 171 -3.70 10.51 -4.73
CA LEU A 171 -2.89 11.03 -5.85
C LEU A 171 -1.58 11.63 -5.35
N ALA A 172 -0.49 11.38 -6.08
CA ALA A 172 0.87 11.82 -5.77
C ALA A 172 1.13 13.28 -6.19
N THR A 173 0.27 14.22 -5.81
CA THR A 173 0.39 15.64 -6.19
C THR A 173 1.38 16.40 -5.30
N GLU A 174 1.55 15.99 -4.05
CA GLU A 174 2.62 16.48 -3.18
C GLU A 174 3.82 15.53 -3.23
N TYR A 175 4.88 15.97 -3.90
CA TYR A 175 6.05 15.15 -4.21
C TYR A 175 6.89 14.73 -2.98
N ARG A 176 6.81 15.47 -1.87
CA ARG A 176 7.56 15.21 -0.64
C ARG A 176 6.89 14.18 0.26
N TRP A 177 5.63 13.85 -0.01
CA TRP A 177 4.86 12.91 0.81
C TRP A 177 5.46 11.51 0.82
N ALA A 178 5.54 10.90 2.00
CA ALA A 178 6.20 9.61 2.22
C ALA A 178 5.46 8.41 1.57
N ARG A 179 4.20 8.56 1.15
CA ARG A 179 3.35 7.46 0.66
C ARG A 179 3.09 7.51 -0.84
N VAL A 180 3.90 8.26 -1.58
CA VAL A 180 3.79 8.36 -3.06
C VAL A 180 3.91 6.99 -3.72
N SER A 181 4.82 6.11 -3.28
CA SER A 181 5.01 4.76 -3.84
C SER A 181 3.74 3.93 -3.89
N SER A 182 2.87 4.09 -2.88
CA SER A 182 1.63 3.33 -2.74
C SER A 182 0.46 3.92 -3.54
N THR A 183 0.66 5.04 -4.25
CA THR A 183 -0.33 5.68 -5.13
C THR A 183 -0.23 5.16 -6.56
N PHE A 184 -1.23 5.48 -7.38
CA PHE A 184 -1.16 5.29 -8.84
C PHE A 184 -0.70 6.57 -9.57
N GLY A 185 0.21 7.36 -8.96
CA GLY A 185 0.74 8.60 -9.53
C GLY A 185 -0.17 9.80 -9.32
N GLU A 186 0.13 10.90 -10.03
CA GLU A 186 -0.59 12.18 -9.85
C GLU A 186 -1.77 12.38 -10.80
N ASP A 187 -1.95 11.52 -11.83
CA ASP A 187 -3.02 11.62 -12.81
C ASP A 187 -4.28 10.90 -12.35
N ALA A 188 -5.37 11.64 -12.09
CA ALA A 188 -6.62 11.08 -11.58
C ALA A 188 -7.31 10.10 -12.56
N ASP A 189 -7.14 10.26 -13.88
CA ASP A 189 -7.72 9.35 -14.88
C ASP A 189 -6.96 8.01 -14.91
N VAL A 190 -5.63 8.04 -14.86
CA VAL A 190 -4.80 6.83 -14.74
C VAL A 190 -5.11 6.12 -13.41
N ALA A 191 -5.08 6.85 -12.29
CA ALA A 191 -5.37 6.30 -10.97
C ALA A 191 -6.76 5.66 -10.91
N SER A 192 -7.78 6.33 -11.43
CA SER A 192 -9.17 5.84 -11.50
C SER A 192 -9.29 4.51 -12.25
N LYS A 193 -8.63 4.37 -13.39
CA LYS A 193 -8.63 3.13 -14.18
C LYS A 193 -7.95 1.98 -13.45
N LEU A 194 -6.82 2.26 -12.80
CA LEU A 194 -6.04 1.25 -12.08
C LEU A 194 -6.72 0.82 -10.77
N VAL A 195 -7.26 1.76 -10.01
CA VAL A 195 -8.08 1.48 -8.82
C VAL A 195 -9.29 0.61 -9.17
N THR A 196 -10.02 0.97 -10.22
CA THR A 196 -11.16 0.17 -10.73
C THR A 196 -10.72 -1.26 -11.08
N ALA A 197 -9.59 -1.41 -11.75
CA ALA A 197 -9.03 -2.70 -12.11
C ALA A 197 -8.63 -3.54 -10.87
N CYS A 198 -7.99 -2.91 -9.88
CA CYS A 198 -7.63 -3.58 -8.62
C CYS A 198 -8.86 -4.03 -7.83
N VAL A 199 -9.89 -3.18 -7.70
CA VAL A 199 -11.16 -3.56 -7.07
C VAL A 199 -11.77 -4.77 -7.78
N GLY A 200 -11.81 -4.75 -9.11
CA GLY A 200 -12.33 -5.87 -9.91
C GLY A 200 -11.54 -7.16 -9.75
N GLY A 201 -10.21 -7.08 -9.68
CA GLY A 201 -9.33 -8.24 -9.51
C GLY A 201 -9.44 -8.87 -8.12
N LEU A 202 -9.37 -8.05 -7.05
CA LEU A 202 -9.49 -8.51 -5.66
C LEU A 202 -10.88 -9.04 -5.32
N GLN A 203 -11.93 -8.35 -5.72
CA GLN A 203 -13.29 -8.77 -5.40
C GLN A 203 -13.80 -9.87 -6.33
N GLY A 204 -13.13 -10.09 -7.48
CA GLY A 204 -13.52 -11.10 -8.44
C GLY A 204 -14.93 -10.87 -8.99
N ARG A 205 -15.51 -11.89 -9.59
CA ARG A 205 -16.91 -11.87 -9.98
C ARG A 205 -17.75 -12.40 -8.82
N LEU A 206 -18.74 -11.64 -8.39
CA LEU A 206 -19.80 -12.18 -7.55
C LEU A 206 -20.44 -13.36 -8.31
N SER A 207 -20.75 -14.45 -7.60
CA SER A 207 -21.53 -15.52 -8.17
C SER A 207 -22.93 -15.02 -8.56
N ARG A 208 -23.68 -15.79 -9.37
CA ARG A 208 -25.07 -15.45 -9.71
C ARG A 208 -25.99 -15.38 -8.50
N THR A 209 -25.59 -15.97 -7.37
CA THR A 209 -26.29 -15.96 -6.08
C THR A 209 -25.89 -14.77 -5.20
N GLY A 210 -24.89 -13.95 -5.63
CA GLY A 210 -24.44 -12.77 -4.88
C GLY A 210 -23.44 -13.10 -3.77
N ASP A 211 -23.07 -14.38 -3.62
CA ASP A 211 -22.01 -14.82 -2.72
C ASP A 211 -20.63 -14.57 -3.36
N GLY A 212 -19.77 -13.93 -2.64
CA GLY A 212 -18.38 -13.66 -3.05
C GLY A 212 -17.42 -14.73 -2.55
N LEU A 213 -17.75 -16.02 -2.71
CA LEU A 213 -16.99 -17.13 -2.12
C LEU A 213 -15.50 -17.11 -2.47
N ASP A 214 -15.15 -16.69 -3.68
CA ASP A 214 -13.77 -16.54 -4.13
C ASP A 214 -13.34 -15.07 -4.19
N SER A 215 -13.80 -14.26 -3.25
CA SER A 215 -13.60 -12.81 -3.17
C SER A 215 -12.77 -12.41 -1.96
N VAL A 216 -11.97 -11.35 -2.14
CA VAL A 216 -11.35 -10.57 -1.07
C VAL A 216 -11.98 -9.18 -1.10
N SER A 217 -12.55 -8.74 0.01
CA SER A 217 -13.16 -7.41 0.12
C SER A 217 -12.09 -6.33 0.04
N THR A 218 -12.30 -5.29 -0.75
CA THR A 218 -11.37 -4.15 -0.83
C THR A 218 -11.76 -3.07 0.17
N THR A 219 -10.76 -2.49 0.84
CA THR A 219 -10.88 -1.26 1.62
C THR A 219 -10.14 -0.16 0.88
N THR A 220 -10.85 0.58 0.03
CA THR A 220 -10.24 1.67 -0.74
C THR A 220 -9.92 2.85 0.17
N LYS A 221 -8.68 3.35 0.12
CA LYS A 221 -8.15 4.35 1.05
C LYS A 221 -7.31 5.42 0.35
N HIS A 222 -7.17 6.62 0.93
CA HIS A 222 -7.76 7.18 2.15
C HIS A 222 -8.75 8.27 1.78
N PHE A 223 -10.02 8.00 1.91
CA PHE A 223 -11.10 8.91 1.50
C PHE A 223 -11.04 10.24 2.26
N PRO A 224 -11.21 11.38 1.58
CA PRO A 224 -11.55 11.60 0.16
C PRO A 224 -10.36 11.81 -0.78
N GLY A 225 -9.14 11.43 -0.38
CA GLY A 225 -7.88 11.54 -1.11
C GLY A 225 -6.81 12.25 -0.27
N ALA A 226 -5.81 11.51 0.23
CA ALA A 226 -4.79 12.00 1.17
C ALA A 226 -3.57 12.67 0.48
N GLY A 227 -3.59 12.83 -0.85
CA GLY A 227 -2.45 13.40 -1.60
C GLY A 227 -2.02 14.81 -1.21
N PRO A 228 -2.95 15.76 -0.92
CA PRO A 228 -2.60 17.15 -0.65
C PRO A 228 -2.19 17.41 0.82
N GLU A 229 -1.26 16.63 1.34
CA GLU A 229 -0.71 16.82 2.68
C GLU A 229 0.14 18.10 2.76
N MET A 230 -0.13 18.95 3.74
CA MET A 230 0.59 20.21 3.91
C MET A 230 2.09 19.98 4.06
N ASP A 231 2.90 20.60 3.20
CA ASP A 231 4.36 20.46 3.14
C ASP A 231 4.86 19.02 2.92
N GLY A 232 4.00 18.08 2.53
CA GLY A 232 4.32 16.66 2.35
C GLY A 232 4.53 15.89 3.64
N GLU A 233 4.11 16.46 4.77
CA GLU A 233 4.18 15.82 6.07
C GLU A 233 3.02 14.84 6.25
N ASP A 234 3.32 13.63 6.75
CA ASP A 234 2.34 12.56 6.79
C ASP A 234 1.40 12.67 7.99
N SER A 235 0.12 12.46 7.75
CA SER A 235 -0.96 12.63 8.73
C SER A 235 -1.01 11.57 9.85
N HIS A 236 -0.11 10.60 9.85
CA HIS A 236 0.13 9.75 11.04
C HIS A 236 0.69 10.56 12.23
N PHE A 237 1.26 11.73 11.98
CA PHE A 237 1.99 12.52 12.97
C PHE A 237 1.33 13.88 13.20
N THR A 238 1.51 14.42 14.41
CA THR A 238 0.90 15.69 14.85
C THR A 238 1.24 16.87 13.93
N TYR A 239 2.44 16.89 13.36
CA TYR A 239 2.90 17.95 12.47
C TYR A 239 2.38 17.82 11.03
N GLY A 240 1.88 16.65 10.62
CA GLY A 240 1.30 16.37 9.31
C GLY A 240 -0.22 16.29 9.29
N LYS A 241 -0.91 16.77 10.33
CA LYS A 241 -2.36 16.60 10.48
C LYS A 241 -3.23 17.41 9.50
N GLU A 242 -2.65 18.34 8.77
CA GLU A 242 -3.39 19.29 7.92
C GLU A 242 -3.31 18.90 6.44
N GLN A 243 -4.46 18.88 5.79
CA GLN A 243 -4.59 18.69 4.36
C GLN A 243 -5.16 19.95 3.72
N ILE A 244 -4.49 20.47 2.69
CA ILE A 244 -4.77 21.79 2.11
C ILE A 244 -5.02 21.72 0.60
N TYR A 245 -5.82 22.65 0.11
CA TYR A 245 -6.21 22.71 -1.30
C TYR A 245 -5.97 24.09 -1.90
N PRO A 246 -4.70 24.55 -2.01
CA PRO A 246 -4.38 25.88 -2.54
C PRO A 246 -4.76 26.09 -4.01
N GLY A 247 -4.99 25.00 -4.74
CA GLY A 247 -5.52 25.02 -6.11
C GLY A 247 -7.03 24.84 -6.21
N GLU A 248 -7.75 24.77 -5.08
CA GLU A 248 -9.19 24.49 -5.01
C GLU A 248 -9.60 23.16 -5.70
N ASN A 249 -8.71 22.16 -5.66
CA ASN A 249 -8.78 20.97 -6.51
C ASN A 249 -9.30 19.70 -5.78
N PHE A 250 -10.10 19.89 -4.75
CA PHE A 250 -10.68 18.80 -3.95
C PHE A 250 -11.38 17.73 -4.80
N GLU A 251 -12.15 18.12 -5.81
CA GLU A 251 -12.90 17.20 -6.67
C GLU A 251 -11.99 16.29 -7.52
N TYR A 252 -10.80 16.77 -7.87
CA TYR A 252 -9.80 15.97 -8.60
C TYR A 252 -9.30 14.78 -7.75
N HIS A 253 -9.07 15.02 -6.47
CA HIS A 253 -8.66 13.97 -5.52
C HIS A 253 -9.78 12.97 -5.20
N LEU A 254 -11.03 13.42 -5.29
CA LEU A 254 -12.21 12.58 -5.05
C LEU A 254 -12.51 11.63 -6.23
N GLU A 255 -12.05 11.95 -7.44
CA GLU A 255 -12.45 11.20 -8.66
C GLU A 255 -12.06 9.70 -8.62
N PRO A 256 -10.86 9.27 -8.16
CA PRO A 256 -10.55 7.84 -8.03
C PRO A 256 -11.51 7.10 -7.08
N PHE A 257 -11.99 7.76 -6.03
CA PHE A 257 -12.97 7.18 -5.10
C PHE A 257 -14.35 7.06 -5.72
N ARG A 258 -14.79 8.04 -6.52
CA ARG A 258 -16.04 7.93 -7.31
C ARG A 258 -16.00 6.68 -8.19
N LYS A 259 -14.88 6.44 -8.87
CA LYS A 259 -14.70 5.25 -9.73
C LYS A 259 -14.62 3.96 -8.93
N ALA A 260 -13.95 3.94 -7.76
CA ALA A 260 -13.93 2.79 -6.86
C ALA A 260 -15.34 2.40 -6.38
N ILE A 261 -16.15 3.39 -6.00
CA ILE A 261 -17.55 3.17 -5.58
C ILE A 261 -18.38 2.59 -6.74
N LEU A 262 -18.24 3.15 -7.94
CA LEU A 262 -18.90 2.63 -9.15
C LEU A 262 -18.42 1.23 -9.52
N ALA A 263 -17.16 0.89 -9.25
CA ALA A 263 -16.59 -0.45 -9.42
C ALA A 263 -17.07 -1.44 -8.34
N GLY A 264 -17.75 -0.96 -7.30
CA GLY A 264 -18.34 -1.77 -6.24
C GLY A 264 -17.39 -2.10 -5.10
N THR A 265 -16.41 -1.23 -4.77
CA THR A 265 -15.61 -1.38 -3.55
C THR A 265 -16.53 -1.57 -2.34
N ARG A 266 -16.22 -2.55 -1.49
CA ARG A 266 -17.13 -2.91 -0.39
C ARG A 266 -16.80 -2.23 0.93
N GLN A 267 -15.57 -1.72 1.07
CA GLN A 267 -15.16 -0.95 2.25
C GLN A 267 -14.38 0.30 1.81
N ILE A 268 -14.47 1.35 2.61
CA ILE A 268 -13.73 2.60 2.45
C ILE A 268 -13.12 2.99 3.79
N MET A 269 -11.88 3.50 3.77
CA MET A 269 -11.17 4.02 4.92
C MET A 269 -10.94 5.52 4.73
N PRO A 270 -11.46 6.38 5.65
CA PRO A 270 -11.14 7.81 5.64
C PRO A 270 -9.70 8.09 6.01
N SER A 271 -9.13 9.18 5.49
CA SER A 271 -7.80 9.66 5.89
C SER A 271 -7.79 10.17 7.33
N TYR A 272 -6.61 10.15 7.96
CA TYR A 272 -6.37 10.80 9.27
C TYR A 272 -6.53 12.30 9.20
N ALA A 273 -6.06 12.92 8.11
CA ALA A 273 -5.92 14.37 7.99
C ALA A 273 -7.20 15.13 8.24
N MET A 274 -7.07 16.40 8.58
CA MET A 274 -8.20 17.35 8.65
C MET A 274 -8.13 18.34 7.49
N PRO A 275 -9.26 18.65 6.84
CA PRO A 275 -9.31 19.58 5.72
C PRO A 275 -9.24 21.03 6.21
N VAL A 276 -8.20 21.76 5.81
CA VAL A 276 -8.03 23.18 6.16
C VAL A 276 -8.44 24.07 4.99
N GLY A 277 -9.16 25.16 5.27
CA GLY A 277 -9.59 26.12 4.26
C GLY A 277 -10.71 25.63 3.33
N THR A 278 -11.43 24.57 3.71
CA THR A 278 -12.56 24.02 2.95
C THR A 278 -13.91 24.40 3.59
N LYS A 279 -15.02 24.01 2.95
CA LYS A 279 -16.37 24.14 3.52
C LYS A 279 -16.67 23.16 4.67
N TYR A 280 -15.81 22.18 4.91
CA TYR A 280 -16.00 21.13 5.89
C TYR A 280 -15.42 21.53 7.26
N GLU A 281 -15.90 20.86 8.32
CA GLU A 281 -15.36 21.02 9.67
C GLU A 281 -13.86 20.69 9.68
N GLN A 282 -13.04 21.46 10.40
CA GLN A 282 -11.60 21.21 10.51
C GLN A 282 -11.32 20.16 11.59
N VAL A 283 -11.69 18.93 11.31
CA VAL A 283 -11.43 17.72 12.12
C VAL A 283 -11.03 16.58 11.20
N GLY A 284 -10.34 15.59 11.73
CA GLY A 284 -9.96 14.39 10.96
C GLY A 284 -11.16 13.80 10.20
N PHE A 285 -10.93 13.30 9.00
CA PHE A 285 -12.03 12.96 8.11
C PHE A 285 -13.00 11.92 8.69
N ALA A 286 -12.53 10.99 9.54
CA ALA A 286 -13.41 10.03 10.21
C ALA A 286 -14.34 10.66 11.27
N PHE A 287 -14.00 11.85 11.79
CA PHE A 287 -14.82 12.63 12.73
C PHE A 287 -15.79 13.58 12.01
N ASN A 288 -15.67 13.70 10.68
CA ASN A 288 -16.33 14.74 9.90
C ASN A 288 -17.66 14.22 9.30
N LYS A 289 -18.77 14.58 9.95
CA LYS A 289 -20.11 14.17 9.49
C LYS A 289 -20.45 14.67 8.09
N GLY A 290 -20.00 15.88 7.70
CA GLY A 290 -20.21 16.43 6.37
C GLY A 290 -19.51 15.60 5.27
N ILE A 291 -18.36 15.00 5.59
CA ILE A 291 -17.61 14.12 4.69
C ILE A 291 -18.19 12.69 4.72
N ILE A 292 -18.35 12.08 5.90
CA ILE A 292 -18.73 10.67 6.00
C ILE A 292 -20.21 10.47 5.65
N THR A 293 -21.09 11.21 6.28
CA THR A 293 -22.52 11.10 6.00
C THR A 293 -22.89 11.89 4.74
N GLY A 294 -22.57 13.18 4.70
CA GLY A 294 -23.01 14.06 3.61
C GLY A 294 -22.43 13.67 2.27
N LEU A 295 -21.09 13.65 2.14
CA LEU A 295 -20.44 13.36 0.86
C LEU A 295 -20.47 11.84 0.55
N LEU A 296 -19.94 10.97 1.44
CA LEU A 296 -19.74 9.57 1.10
C LEU A 296 -21.04 8.77 1.07
N ARG A 297 -21.91 8.90 2.10
CA ARG A 297 -23.16 8.13 2.18
C ARG A 297 -24.26 8.70 1.29
N GLU A 298 -24.53 10.01 1.38
CA GLU A 298 -25.69 10.63 0.75
C GLU A 298 -25.41 11.02 -0.70
N GLU A 299 -24.32 11.78 -0.97
CA GLU A 299 -24.01 12.26 -2.33
C GLU A 299 -23.47 11.13 -3.21
N LEU A 300 -22.46 10.37 -2.73
CA LEU A 300 -21.84 9.29 -3.51
C LEU A 300 -22.59 7.96 -3.40
N GLY A 301 -23.54 7.84 -2.48
CA GLY A 301 -24.41 6.68 -2.33
C GLY A 301 -23.71 5.41 -1.83
N PHE A 302 -22.55 5.53 -1.16
CA PHE A 302 -21.81 4.37 -0.65
C PHE A 302 -22.59 3.62 0.44
N LYS A 303 -22.74 2.31 0.28
CA LYS A 303 -23.52 1.44 1.18
C LYS A 303 -22.68 0.44 1.99
N GLY A 304 -21.39 0.34 1.68
CA GLY A 304 -20.48 -0.61 2.31
C GLY A 304 -20.00 -0.18 3.70
N ILE A 305 -19.00 -0.87 4.22
CA ILE A 305 -18.40 -0.61 5.53
C ILE A 305 -17.49 0.62 5.44
N ILE A 306 -17.58 1.52 6.42
CA ILE A 306 -16.61 2.59 6.63
C ILE A 306 -15.79 2.22 7.86
N LEU A 307 -14.54 1.82 7.60
CA LEU A 307 -13.54 1.48 8.62
C LEU A 307 -12.63 2.69 8.83
N THR A 308 -12.52 3.22 10.05
CA THR A 308 -11.56 4.29 10.32
C THR A 308 -10.12 3.83 10.04
N ASP A 309 -9.22 4.74 9.83
CA ASP A 309 -7.79 4.44 9.93
C ASP A 309 -7.42 4.15 11.39
N TRP A 310 -6.15 3.83 11.70
CA TRP A 310 -5.71 3.20 12.94
C TRP A 310 -5.45 4.20 14.08
N GLY A 311 -5.96 3.89 15.29
CA GLY A 311 -5.64 4.63 16.52
C GLY A 311 -6.17 6.06 16.54
N LEU A 312 -7.47 6.25 16.32
CA LEU A 312 -8.14 7.55 16.38
C LEU A 312 -8.71 7.87 17.78
N VAL A 313 -8.87 6.87 18.63
CA VAL A 313 -9.54 7.01 19.93
C VAL A 313 -8.54 7.02 21.07
N THR A 314 -7.64 6.03 21.12
CA THR A 314 -6.70 5.82 22.22
C THR A 314 -5.26 6.17 21.84
N ASP A 315 -4.45 6.57 22.84
CA ASP A 315 -3.01 6.73 22.67
C ASP A 315 -2.34 5.35 22.62
N ALA A 316 -1.22 5.24 21.91
CA ALA A 316 -0.48 4.00 21.75
C ALA A 316 1.04 4.21 21.85
N VAL A 317 1.79 3.13 22.07
CA VAL A 317 3.25 3.12 21.94
C VAL A 317 3.62 2.20 20.80
N ILE A 318 4.20 2.74 19.72
CA ILE A 318 4.55 1.99 18.52
C ILE A 318 6.07 2.04 18.33
N MET A 319 6.74 0.89 18.34
CA MET A 319 8.21 0.80 18.23
C MET A 319 8.95 1.67 19.27
N GLY A 320 8.40 1.79 20.47
CA GLY A 320 8.97 2.60 21.55
C GLY A 320 8.75 4.12 21.40
N GLN A 321 7.94 4.54 20.45
CA GLN A 321 7.55 5.93 20.25
C GLN A 321 6.13 6.15 20.77
N ASP A 322 5.93 7.18 21.60
CA ASP A 322 4.61 7.61 22.04
C ASP A 322 3.85 8.20 20.85
N MET A 323 2.70 7.61 20.56
CA MET A 323 1.80 8.00 19.47
C MET A 323 0.47 8.44 20.08
N PRO A 324 0.19 9.74 20.14
CA PRO A 324 -1.13 10.21 20.58
C PRO A 324 -2.20 9.75 19.60
N ALA A 325 -3.42 9.59 20.09
CA ALA A 325 -4.58 9.32 19.25
C ALA A 325 -4.64 10.34 18.10
N ARG A 326 -4.83 9.83 16.89
CA ARG A 326 -4.88 10.67 15.66
C ARG A 326 -6.25 11.36 15.54
N ALA A 327 -6.66 11.97 16.65
CA ALA A 327 -7.93 12.68 16.80
C ALA A 327 -7.80 14.16 16.37
N TRP A 328 -7.24 14.39 15.18
CA TRP A 328 -6.89 15.73 14.71
C TRP A 328 -8.10 16.67 14.71
N GLY A 329 -7.95 17.82 15.37
CA GLY A 329 -9.04 18.77 15.63
C GLY A 329 -10.01 18.36 16.72
N CYS A 330 -9.88 17.14 17.25
CA CYS A 330 -10.68 16.56 18.33
C CYS A 330 -9.82 16.12 19.53
N GLU A 331 -8.57 16.60 19.64
CA GLU A 331 -7.62 16.22 20.68
C GLU A 331 -8.12 16.53 22.09
N HIS A 332 -8.98 17.54 22.23
CA HIS A 332 -9.59 17.98 23.49
C HIS A 332 -10.72 17.08 23.98
N LEU A 333 -11.23 16.17 23.15
CA LEU A 333 -12.28 15.23 23.50
C LEU A 333 -11.72 14.01 24.24
N SER A 334 -12.48 13.47 25.18
CA SER A 334 -12.22 12.19 25.81
C SER A 334 -12.37 11.03 24.82
N GLU A 335 -11.84 9.86 25.15
CA GLU A 335 -11.97 8.64 24.31
C GLU A 335 -13.45 8.30 24.04
N LEU A 336 -14.31 8.42 25.04
CA LEU A 336 -15.76 8.23 24.87
C LEU A 336 -16.38 9.24 23.89
N GLU A 337 -16.03 10.52 24.02
CA GLU A 337 -16.56 11.57 23.14
C GLU A 337 -16.02 11.42 21.70
N ARG A 338 -14.77 11.00 21.52
CA ARG A 338 -14.20 10.64 20.20
C ARG A 338 -14.97 9.47 19.58
N THR A 339 -15.24 8.41 20.37
CA THR A 339 -16.03 7.25 19.93
C THR A 339 -17.43 7.68 19.48
N VAL A 340 -18.12 8.50 20.26
CA VAL A 340 -19.45 9.03 19.93
C VAL A 340 -19.41 9.87 18.65
N LYS A 341 -18.40 10.75 18.50
CA LYS A 341 -18.28 11.62 17.32
C LYS A 341 -18.01 10.83 16.04
N ILE A 342 -17.17 9.78 16.08
CA ILE A 342 -16.93 8.86 14.95
C ILE A 342 -18.21 8.13 14.54
N LEU A 343 -18.98 7.61 15.51
CA LEU A 343 -20.26 6.95 15.26
C LEU A 343 -21.29 7.91 14.69
N ASP A 344 -21.39 9.14 15.22
CA ASP A 344 -22.30 10.18 14.70
C ASP A 344 -21.90 10.64 13.29
N ALA A 345 -20.60 10.69 13.00
CA ALA A 345 -20.12 10.97 11.64
C ALA A 345 -20.57 9.92 10.62
N GLY A 346 -20.79 8.67 11.03
CA GLY A 346 -21.33 7.60 10.18
C GLY A 346 -20.35 6.45 9.87
N CYS A 347 -19.20 6.38 10.56
CA CYS A 347 -18.26 5.25 10.46
C CYS A 347 -18.86 3.98 11.10
N ASP A 348 -18.44 2.81 10.61
CA ASP A 348 -18.94 1.52 11.05
C ASP A 348 -17.96 0.75 11.93
N GLN A 349 -16.65 0.88 11.68
CA GLN A 349 -15.63 0.17 12.43
C GLN A 349 -14.48 1.10 12.82
N PHE A 350 -13.83 0.77 13.95
CA PHE A 350 -12.67 1.44 14.52
C PHE A 350 -11.41 0.64 14.21
N GLY A 351 -10.50 1.20 13.41
CA GLY A 351 -9.22 0.58 13.08
C GLY A 351 -8.17 0.82 14.16
N GLY A 352 -7.36 -0.21 14.48
CA GLY A 352 -6.28 -0.12 15.45
C GLY A 352 -6.71 0.15 16.87
N GLU A 353 -7.94 -0.24 17.22
CA GLU A 353 -8.54 -0.05 18.52
C GLU A 353 -9.14 -1.37 19.03
N SER A 354 -9.10 -1.56 20.34
CA SER A 354 -9.65 -2.75 20.98
C SER A 354 -10.37 -2.42 22.30
N VAL A 355 -11.18 -1.37 22.30
CA VAL A 355 -11.90 -0.81 23.46
C VAL A 355 -13.42 -0.82 23.28
N PRO A 356 -14.05 -2.02 23.04
CA PRO A 356 -15.49 -2.11 22.77
C PRO A 356 -16.37 -1.62 23.93
N GLU A 357 -15.83 -1.57 25.15
CA GLU A 357 -16.50 -1.01 26.34
C GLU A 357 -16.89 0.45 26.15
N LEU A 358 -16.18 1.24 25.34
CA LEU A 358 -16.56 2.62 25.06
C LEU A 358 -17.87 2.71 24.24
N VAL A 359 -18.10 1.76 23.33
CA VAL A 359 -19.37 1.68 22.59
C VAL A 359 -20.51 1.26 23.48
N VAL A 360 -20.29 0.25 24.35
CA VAL A 360 -21.28 -0.17 25.36
C VAL A 360 -21.64 1.02 26.24
N GLN A 361 -20.64 1.71 26.77
CA GLN A 361 -20.81 2.88 27.63
C GLN A 361 -21.56 4.02 26.92
N ALA A 362 -21.27 4.27 25.64
CA ALA A 362 -21.97 5.28 24.84
C ALA A 362 -23.48 4.97 24.71
N VAL A 363 -23.85 3.71 24.54
CA VAL A 363 -25.24 3.28 24.45
C VAL A 363 -25.94 3.33 25.82
N GLU A 364 -25.31 2.80 26.87
CA GLU A 364 -25.87 2.79 28.24
C GLU A 364 -26.11 4.20 28.78
N GLN A 365 -25.24 5.16 28.43
CA GLN A 365 -25.43 6.57 28.79
C GLN A 365 -26.40 7.32 27.87
N GLY A 366 -26.97 6.66 26.86
CA GLY A 366 -27.90 7.27 25.91
C GLY A 366 -27.26 8.29 24.95
N LEU A 367 -25.92 8.28 24.80
CA LEU A 367 -25.19 9.16 23.87
C LEU A 367 -25.33 8.67 22.43
N VAL A 368 -25.48 7.36 22.22
CA VAL A 368 -25.70 6.72 20.93
C VAL A 368 -26.87 5.74 21.06
N ALA A 369 -27.82 5.76 20.12
CA ALA A 369 -28.89 4.78 20.10
C ALA A 369 -28.36 3.39 19.69
N GLU A 370 -28.82 2.32 20.35
CA GLU A 370 -28.43 0.94 19.98
C GLU A 370 -28.77 0.63 18.51
N ALA A 371 -29.84 1.20 17.97
CA ALA A 371 -30.22 1.06 16.56
C ALA A 371 -29.13 1.57 15.61
N ARG A 372 -28.34 2.60 16.01
CA ARG A 372 -27.18 3.08 15.23
C ARG A 372 -26.06 2.03 15.21
N ILE A 373 -25.85 1.33 16.33
CA ILE A 373 -24.90 0.22 16.40
C ILE A 373 -25.38 -0.93 15.52
N ASP A 374 -26.66 -1.27 15.55
CA ASP A 374 -27.27 -2.31 14.71
C ASP A 374 -27.05 -2.08 13.21
N GLU A 375 -27.09 -0.82 12.77
CA GLU A 375 -26.80 -0.48 11.36
C GLU A 375 -25.37 -0.86 10.95
N SER A 376 -24.39 -0.55 11.77
CA SER A 376 -22.98 -0.88 11.52
C SER A 376 -22.75 -2.38 11.59
N VAL A 377 -23.24 -3.05 12.63
CA VAL A 377 -23.13 -4.50 12.80
C VAL A 377 -23.76 -5.24 11.61
N ARG A 378 -24.91 -4.77 11.12
CA ARG A 378 -25.59 -5.33 9.94
C ARG A 378 -24.70 -5.31 8.71
N ARG A 379 -23.99 -4.20 8.43
CA ARG A 379 -23.04 -4.10 7.30
C ARG A 379 -21.86 -5.07 7.47
N VAL A 380 -21.30 -5.11 8.66
CA VAL A 380 -20.17 -5.97 9.02
C VAL A 380 -20.53 -7.46 8.91
N LEU A 381 -21.65 -7.88 9.47
CA LEU A 381 -22.13 -9.27 9.38
C LEU A 381 -22.46 -9.65 7.94
N ARG A 382 -23.14 -8.75 7.20
CA ARG A 382 -23.47 -8.99 5.79
C ARG A 382 -22.22 -9.30 4.96
N GLU A 383 -21.12 -8.59 5.19
CA GLU A 383 -19.85 -8.85 4.49
C GLU A 383 -19.30 -10.23 4.83
N LYS A 384 -19.36 -10.69 6.09
CA LYS A 384 -18.95 -12.06 6.47
C LYS A 384 -19.76 -13.13 5.74
N PHE A 385 -21.06 -12.94 5.57
CA PHE A 385 -21.91 -13.85 4.80
C PHE A 385 -21.58 -13.81 3.31
N VAL A 386 -21.41 -12.63 2.73
CA VAL A 386 -20.98 -12.46 1.32
C VAL A 386 -19.65 -13.18 1.06
N LEU A 387 -18.70 -13.11 1.98
CA LEU A 387 -17.42 -13.80 1.89
C LEU A 387 -17.51 -15.31 2.14
N GLY A 388 -18.69 -15.85 2.48
CA GLY A 388 -18.92 -17.26 2.74
C GLY A 388 -18.28 -17.79 4.03
N LEU A 389 -17.94 -16.92 4.99
CA LEU A 389 -17.28 -17.30 6.24
C LEU A 389 -18.18 -18.12 7.17
N PHE A 390 -19.48 -17.99 7.07
CA PHE A 390 -20.45 -18.84 7.79
C PHE A 390 -20.72 -20.17 7.06
N ASP A 391 -20.23 -20.30 5.85
CA ASP A 391 -20.45 -21.44 4.96
C ASP A 391 -19.14 -22.20 4.69
N GLY A 392 -18.91 -22.65 3.48
CA GLY A 392 -17.75 -23.47 3.12
C GLY A 392 -16.38 -22.78 3.10
N ARG A 393 -16.29 -21.47 3.43
CA ARG A 393 -15.04 -20.69 3.36
C ARG A 393 -14.50 -20.26 4.73
N ARG A 394 -15.00 -20.85 5.81
CA ARG A 394 -14.50 -20.57 7.17
C ARG A 394 -13.07 -21.10 7.36
N PHE A 395 -12.79 -22.27 6.87
CA PHE A 395 -11.48 -22.93 6.97
C PHE A 395 -10.77 -22.93 5.62
N VAL A 396 -9.45 -22.97 5.65
CA VAL A 396 -8.61 -23.06 4.46
C VAL A 396 -7.87 -24.38 4.39
N ASP A 397 -7.55 -24.84 3.18
CA ASP A 397 -6.73 -26.03 2.98
C ASP A 397 -5.25 -25.66 3.17
N VAL A 398 -4.61 -26.28 4.17
CA VAL A 398 -3.22 -26.03 4.56
C VAL A 398 -2.24 -26.36 3.44
N GLU A 399 -2.49 -27.45 2.70
CA GLU A 399 -1.60 -27.86 1.62
C GLU A 399 -1.78 -26.97 0.39
N GLU A 400 -3.02 -26.54 0.12
CA GLU A 400 -3.30 -25.55 -0.94
C GLU A 400 -2.62 -24.21 -0.65
N ALA A 401 -2.61 -23.75 0.60
CA ALA A 401 -1.88 -22.54 1.00
C ALA A 401 -0.41 -22.60 0.57
N GLY A 402 0.25 -23.73 0.81
CA GLY A 402 1.65 -23.92 0.39
C GLY A 402 1.87 -24.12 -1.11
N ARG A 403 0.81 -24.40 -1.88
CA ARG A 403 0.89 -24.55 -3.35
C ARG A 403 0.59 -23.24 -4.10
N VAL A 404 -0.29 -22.42 -3.53
CA VAL A 404 -0.77 -21.19 -4.18
C VAL A 404 0.12 -20.00 -3.86
N ALA A 405 0.49 -19.83 -2.58
CA ALA A 405 1.34 -18.71 -2.16
C ALA A 405 2.72 -18.78 -2.84
N GLY A 406 3.06 -17.75 -3.61
CA GLY A 406 4.33 -17.67 -4.33
C GLY A 406 4.53 -18.75 -5.39
N LYS A 407 3.45 -19.30 -5.99
CA LYS A 407 3.64 -20.27 -7.06
C LYS A 407 4.44 -19.66 -8.22
N SER A 408 5.25 -20.47 -8.90
CA SER A 408 6.21 -20.01 -9.91
C SER A 408 5.61 -19.14 -11.01
N GLU A 409 4.37 -19.41 -11.41
CA GLU A 409 3.65 -18.58 -12.40
C GLU A 409 3.43 -17.15 -11.87
N PHE A 410 3.03 -16.99 -10.60
CA PHE A 410 2.81 -15.67 -9.99
C PHE A 410 4.10 -14.89 -9.81
N VAL A 411 5.17 -15.59 -9.39
CA VAL A 411 6.51 -15.01 -9.30
C VAL A 411 6.98 -14.52 -10.66
N ALA A 412 6.86 -15.35 -11.71
CA ALA A 412 7.26 -14.97 -13.06
C ALA A 412 6.48 -13.76 -13.61
N MET A 413 5.17 -13.69 -13.32
CA MET A 413 4.36 -12.51 -13.67
C MET A 413 4.83 -11.24 -12.94
N GLY A 414 5.16 -11.36 -11.65
CA GLY A 414 5.69 -10.25 -10.85
C GLY A 414 7.04 -9.76 -11.38
N GLU A 415 7.96 -10.68 -11.68
CA GLU A 415 9.26 -10.37 -12.28
C GLU A 415 9.12 -9.69 -13.66
N ALA A 416 8.18 -10.15 -14.49
CA ALA A 416 7.90 -9.50 -15.77
C ALA A 416 7.40 -8.06 -15.57
N ALA A 417 6.46 -7.85 -14.63
CA ALA A 417 5.95 -6.52 -14.30
C ALA A 417 7.05 -5.60 -13.76
N GLN A 418 7.97 -6.12 -12.92
CA GLN A 418 9.12 -5.36 -12.45
C GLN A 418 9.99 -4.87 -13.61
N ARG A 419 10.36 -5.76 -14.54
CA ARG A 419 11.19 -5.42 -15.73
C ARG A 419 10.51 -4.37 -16.62
N GLU A 420 9.24 -4.60 -16.94
CA GLU A 420 8.49 -3.70 -17.81
C GLU A 420 8.28 -2.30 -17.22
N ALA A 421 8.18 -2.19 -15.87
CA ALA A 421 7.94 -0.93 -15.19
C ALA A 421 9.15 0.01 -15.17
N PHE A 422 10.37 -0.50 -15.42
CA PHE A 422 11.53 0.39 -15.52
C PHE A 422 11.29 1.51 -16.52
N THR A 423 11.61 2.73 -16.10
CA THR A 423 11.48 3.95 -16.90
C THR A 423 12.89 4.42 -17.26
N ILE A 424 13.26 4.33 -18.53
CA ILE A 424 14.53 4.87 -19.01
C ILE A 424 14.38 6.38 -19.14
N LEU A 425 15.10 7.14 -18.31
CA LEU A 425 15.05 8.61 -18.30
C LEU A 425 16.03 9.22 -19.30
N THR A 426 17.24 8.66 -19.39
CA THR A 426 18.26 9.04 -20.38
C THR A 426 18.96 7.80 -20.93
N ASN A 427 19.45 7.86 -22.19
CA ASN A 427 20.17 6.76 -22.85
C ASN A 427 21.30 7.33 -23.74
N HIS A 428 22.26 8.03 -23.14
CA HIS A 428 23.35 8.68 -23.87
C HIS A 428 24.37 7.67 -24.37
N GLY A 429 24.51 7.55 -25.69
CA GLY A 429 25.38 6.60 -26.35
C GLY A 429 24.74 5.25 -26.67
N ALA A 430 23.39 5.19 -26.62
CA ALA A 430 22.61 3.96 -26.88
C ALA A 430 23.12 2.79 -26.03
N VAL A 431 23.16 3.00 -24.71
CA VAL A 431 23.70 2.06 -23.72
C VAL A 431 22.83 0.80 -23.60
N PHE A 432 21.51 0.97 -23.74
CA PHE A 432 20.57 -0.12 -23.59
C PHE A 432 20.17 -0.77 -24.90
N PRO A 433 20.09 -2.11 -24.94
CA PRO A 433 20.66 -3.04 -23.99
C PRO A 433 22.20 -3.12 -24.14
N LEU A 434 22.91 -3.53 -23.09
CA LEU A 434 24.37 -3.75 -23.17
C LEU A 434 24.70 -4.77 -24.26
N PRO A 435 25.79 -4.55 -25.04
CA PRO A 435 26.17 -5.48 -26.09
C PRO A 435 26.41 -6.91 -25.57
N SER A 436 26.21 -7.93 -26.40
CA SER A 436 26.40 -9.34 -26.02
C SER A 436 27.83 -9.69 -25.58
N SER A 437 28.81 -8.85 -25.93
CA SER A 437 30.20 -8.93 -25.45
C SER A 437 30.41 -8.45 -24.01
N HIS A 438 29.33 -8.16 -23.26
CA HIS A 438 29.41 -7.74 -21.85
C HIS A 438 30.21 -8.72 -20.97
N ARG A 439 30.19 -10.01 -21.27
CA ARG A 439 30.94 -11.04 -20.53
C ARG A 439 32.46 -10.84 -20.49
N ASP A 440 33.00 -10.05 -21.42
CA ASP A 440 34.42 -9.71 -21.48
C ASP A 440 34.76 -8.45 -20.69
N LYS A 441 33.76 -7.75 -20.14
CA LYS A 441 33.88 -6.49 -19.41
C LYS A 441 33.97 -6.69 -17.91
N ARG A 442 34.62 -5.74 -17.24
CA ARG A 442 34.74 -5.69 -15.78
C ARG A 442 33.69 -4.72 -15.24
N PHE A 443 32.91 -5.17 -14.25
CA PHE A 443 31.83 -4.43 -13.70
C PHE A 443 32.12 -3.98 -12.28
N TYR A 444 31.94 -2.70 -12.00
CA TYR A 444 31.78 -2.16 -10.66
C TYR A 444 30.27 -2.08 -10.35
N VAL A 445 29.86 -2.59 -9.19
CA VAL A 445 28.42 -2.63 -8.82
C VAL A 445 28.20 -2.06 -7.44
N GLU A 446 27.12 -1.25 -7.29
CA GLU A 446 26.64 -0.72 -6.02
C GLU A 446 25.12 -0.92 -5.91
N GLY A 447 24.62 -1.25 -4.71
CA GLY A 447 23.19 -1.43 -4.46
C GLY A 447 22.56 -2.66 -5.15
N LEU A 448 23.41 -3.61 -5.61
CA LEU A 448 23.02 -4.87 -6.23
C LEU A 448 23.49 -6.06 -5.38
N ASP A 449 22.76 -7.16 -5.48
CA ASP A 449 23.24 -8.45 -4.98
C ASP A 449 24.39 -8.94 -5.87
N GLY A 450 25.61 -8.93 -5.33
CA GLY A 450 26.83 -9.33 -6.06
C GLY A 450 26.85 -10.82 -6.45
N ASP A 451 26.16 -11.69 -5.71
CA ASP A 451 26.09 -13.11 -6.04
C ASP A 451 25.13 -13.34 -7.21
N VAL A 452 24.02 -12.62 -7.26
CA VAL A 452 23.15 -12.59 -8.45
C VAL A 452 23.92 -12.10 -9.65
N ALA A 453 24.63 -10.97 -9.54
CA ALA A 453 25.43 -10.43 -10.64
C ALA A 453 26.48 -11.43 -11.18
N ARG A 454 27.17 -12.16 -10.29
CA ARG A 454 28.11 -13.22 -10.67
C ARG A 454 27.44 -14.40 -11.38
N ARG A 455 26.27 -14.86 -10.85
CA ARG A 455 25.49 -15.93 -11.49
C ARG A 455 25.03 -15.55 -12.90
N ARG A 456 24.77 -14.24 -13.13
CA ARG A 456 24.42 -13.67 -14.45
C ARG A 456 25.64 -13.49 -15.36
N GLY A 457 26.84 -13.87 -14.91
CA GLY A 457 28.09 -13.91 -15.70
C GLY A 457 28.88 -12.59 -15.72
N LEU A 458 28.62 -11.65 -14.79
CA LEU A 458 29.36 -10.39 -14.68
C LEU A 458 30.70 -10.61 -13.95
N LYS A 459 31.80 -10.07 -14.50
CA LYS A 459 33.11 -10.06 -13.86
C LYS A 459 33.23 -8.84 -12.95
N LEU A 460 33.01 -9.03 -11.64
CA LEU A 460 33.01 -7.93 -10.69
C LEU A 460 34.40 -7.51 -10.27
N VAL A 461 34.63 -6.19 -10.21
CA VAL A 461 35.85 -5.56 -9.65
C VAL A 461 35.50 -4.78 -8.39
N LYS A 462 36.51 -4.49 -7.55
CA LYS A 462 36.33 -3.80 -6.27
C LYS A 462 36.41 -2.28 -6.37
N ALA A 463 37.19 -1.78 -7.31
CA ALA A 463 37.41 -0.34 -7.47
C ALA A 463 36.86 0.17 -8.81
N PRO A 464 36.18 1.34 -8.82
CA PRO A 464 35.68 1.94 -10.06
C PRO A 464 36.73 2.14 -11.14
N ALA A 465 37.98 2.46 -10.76
CA ALA A 465 39.09 2.66 -11.69
C ALA A 465 39.48 1.39 -12.48
N GLU A 466 39.08 0.22 -12.03
CA GLU A 466 39.31 -1.06 -12.70
C GLU A 466 38.17 -1.45 -13.63
N ALA A 467 37.03 -0.72 -13.56
CA ALA A 467 35.81 -1.08 -14.25
C ALA A 467 35.73 -0.54 -15.68
N ASP A 468 35.15 -1.33 -16.55
CA ASP A 468 34.73 -0.92 -17.89
C ASP A 468 33.28 -0.40 -17.85
N VAL A 469 32.47 -0.92 -16.89
CA VAL A 469 31.06 -0.60 -16.69
C VAL A 469 30.77 -0.40 -15.20
N ALA A 470 30.01 0.63 -14.84
CA ALA A 470 29.43 0.83 -13.50
C ALA A 470 27.92 0.64 -13.54
N LEU A 471 27.42 -0.23 -12.68
CA LEU A 471 25.97 -0.39 -12.41
C LEU A 471 25.69 0.06 -10.97
N ILE A 472 24.92 1.13 -10.84
CA ILE A 472 24.68 1.81 -9.55
C ILE A 472 23.18 1.86 -9.30
N ARG A 473 22.73 1.25 -8.22
CA ARG A 473 21.33 1.36 -7.76
C ARG A 473 21.26 2.21 -6.50
N LEU A 474 20.46 3.25 -6.57
CA LEU A 474 20.20 4.19 -5.49
C LEU A 474 18.73 4.07 -5.06
N ARG A 475 18.42 4.65 -3.92
CA ARG A 475 17.05 4.91 -3.47
C ARG A 475 16.79 6.41 -3.47
N ALA A 476 15.55 6.82 -3.66
CA ALA A 476 15.18 8.22 -3.51
C ALA A 476 15.61 8.74 -2.12
N PRO A 477 16.19 9.93 -2.06
CA PRO A 477 16.69 10.48 -0.80
C PRO A 477 15.54 10.87 0.13
N HIS A 478 15.82 10.85 1.45
CA HIS A 478 14.88 11.29 2.47
C HIS A 478 15.65 11.84 3.68
N GLN A 479 14.96 12.58 4.51
CA GLN A 479 15.49 13.05 5.79
C GLN A 479 15.13 12.06 6.89
N ALA A 480 16.13 11.58 7.62
CA ALA A 480 15.91 10.67 8.75
C ALA A 480 15.09 11.36 9.84
N ARG A 481 14.09 10.67 10.35
CA ARG A 481 13.27 11.10 11.50
C ARG A 481 13.73 10.35 12.75
N PRO A 482 13.65 10.98 13.94
CA PRO A 482 14.25 10.42 15.17
C PRO A 482 13.43 9.30 15.82
N GLY A 483 12.13 9.24 15.60
CA GLY A 483 11.25 8.26 16.21
C GLY A 483 11.39 6.86 15.60
N GLY A 484 11.10 5.80 16.35
CA GLY A 484 11.14 4.43 15.86
C GLY A 484 10.16 4.18 14.72
N PHE A 485 8.89 4.49 14.94
CA PHE A 485 7.85 4.37 13.93
C PHE A 485 7.98 5.44 12.84
N GLU A 486 8.27 6.68 13.24
CA GLU A 486 8.44 7.83 12.35
C GLU A 486 9.57 7.62 11.33
N SER A 487 10.65 6.93 11.70
CA SER A 487 11.78 6.64 10.81
C SER A 487 11.41 5.77 9.60
N MET A 488 10.28 5.10 9.63
CA MET A 488 9.76 4.30 8.53
C MET A 488 9.15 5.15 7.40
N PHE A 489 8.85 6.43 7.66
CA PHE A 489 8.24 7.34 6.70
C PHE A 489 9.31 8.20 6.04
N HIS A 490 9.61 7.90 4.78
CA HIS A 490 10.59 8.63 3.99
C HIS A 490 10.00 9.99 3.55
N SER A 491 10.33 11.05 4.27
CA SER A 491 9.80 12.41 4.04
C SER A 491 10.94 13.43 3.91
N GLY A 492 10.60 14.73 3.80
CA GLY A 492 11.54 15.84 3.75
C GLY A 492 12.19 16.04 2.37
N SER A 493 13.44 16.48 2.32
CA SER A 493 14.13 16.82 1.07
C SER A 493 14.13 15.69 0.05
N LEU A 494 13.96 16.06 -1.23
CA LEU A 494 14.10 15.19 -2.40
C LEU A 494 15.53 15.22 -2.99
N GLU A 495 16.44 15.96 -2.38
CA GLU A 495 17.83 16.08 -2.83
C GLU A 495 18.70 15.03 -2.18
N PHE A 496 19.57 14.40 -2.97
CA PHE A 496 20.63 13.55 -2.45
C PHE A 496 21.59 14.35 -1.57
N PRO A 497 22.17 13.74 -0.51
CA PRO A 497 23.28 14.32 0.21
C PRO A 497 24.38 14.76 -0.76
N GLU A 498 25.00 15.90 -0.49
CA GLU A 498 25.98 16.50 -1.41
C GLU A 498 27.16 15.57 -1.71
N ASP A 499 27.64 14.85 -0.71
CA ASP A 499 28.73 13.87 -0.84
C ASP A 499 28.31 12.66 -1.69
N GLU A 500 27.07 12.18 -1.57
CA GLU A 500 26.54 11.09 -2.39
C GLU A 500 26.35 11.55 -3.85
N ALA A 501 25.77 12.71 -4.07
CA ALA A 501 25.61 13.30 -5.40
C ALA A 501 26.98 13.53 -6.09
N ALA A 502 27.97 14.04 -5.35
CA ALA A 502 29.32 14.24 -5.84
C ALA A 502 30.00 12.91 -6.20
N ARG A 503 29.88 11.90 -5.34
CA ARG A 503 30.44 10.56 -5.55
C ARG A 503 29.86 9.89 -6.79
N VAL A 504 28.55 9.90 -6.95
CA VAL A 504 27.87 9.31 -8.13
C VAL A 504 28.26 10.08 -9.40
N SER A 505 28.33 11.40 -9.33
CA SER A 505 28.79 12.25 -10.45
C SER A 505 30.22 11.93 -10.87
N GLU A 506 31.10 11.64 -9.92
CA GLU A 506 32.47 11.24 -10.21
C GLU A 506 32.54 9.85 -10.86
N LEU A 507 31.75 8.89 -10.40
CA LEU A 507 31.66 7.57 -11.06
C LEU A 507 31.18 7.70 -12.51
N ILE A 508 30.20 8.54 -12.78
CA ILE A 508 29.71 8.80 -14.14
C ILE A 508 30.81 9.38 -15.02
N ARG A 509 31.67 10.26 -14.50
CA ARG A 509 32.75 10.89 -15.27
C ARG A 509 33.92 9.95 -15.52
N THR A 510 34.24 9.09 -14.56
CA THR A 510 35.49 8.28 -14.59
C THR A 510 35.33 6.91 -15.23
N VAL A 511 34.16 6.23 -15.05
CA VAL A 511 33.92 4.91 -15.65
C VAL A 511 33.42 5.08 -17.09
N PRO A 512 33.99 4.38 -18.09
CA PRO A 512 33.63 4.56 -19.50
C PRO A 512 32.13 4.43 -19.80
N LEU A 513 31.47 3.45 -19.20
CA LEU A 513 30.03 3.25 -19.31
C LEU A 513 29.42 3.19 -17.92
N SER A 514 28.35 3.95 -17.67
CA SER A 514 27.65 3.97 -16.38
C SER A 514 26.12 3.88 -16.55
N ILE A 515 25.50 3.03 -15.75
CA ILE A 515 24.04 2.95 -15.63
C ILE A 515 23.70 3.25 -14.17
N VAL A 516 22.92 4.30 -13.96
CA VAL A 516 22.39 4.68 -12.65
C VAL A 516 20.91 4.37 -12.64
N ASP A 517 20.46 3.59 -11.67
CA ASP A 517 19.07 3.26 -11.43
C ASP A 517 18.63 3.83 -10.08
N VAL A 518 17.47 4.44 -10.02
CA VAL A 518 16.92 5.02 -8.79
C VAL A 518 15.57 4.39 -8.47
N TYR A 519 15.48 3.74 -7.33
CA TYR A 519 14.17 3.33 -6.79
C TYR A 519 13.43 4.57 -6.29
N LEU A 520 12.36 4.91 -6.99
CA LEU A 520 11.52 6.05 -6.67
C LEU A 520 10.34 5.61 -5.80
N ASP A 521 10.54 5.51 -4.49
CA ASP A 521 9.44 5.43 -3.52
C ASP A 521 8.70 6.78 -3.42
N ARG A 522 9.32 7.84 -3.87
CA ARG A 522 8.77 9.18 -4.14
C ARG A 522 9.64 9.88 -5.19
N PRO A 523 9.22 11.01 -5.78
CA PRO A 523 10.06 11.80 -6.66
C PRO A 523 11.42 12.15 -6.03
N ALA A 524 12.43 12.32 -6.85
CA ALA A 524 13.78 12.71 -6.43
C ALA A 524 14.34 13.80 -7.33
N VAL A 525 15.20 14.67 -6.79
CA VAL A 525 15.96 15.66 -7.55
C VAL A 525 17.17 14.96 -8.19
N LEU A 526 17.01 14.55 -9.44
CA LEU A 526 18.04 13.82 -10.21
C LEU A 526 18.97 14.74 -11.01
N THR A 527 18.85 16.05 -10.85
CA THR A 527 19.61 17.07 -11.61
C THR A 527 21.13 16.85 -11.54
N PRO A 528 21.76 16.59 -10.37
CA PRO A 528 23.21 16.39 -10.32
C PRO A 528 23.68 15.19 -11.15
N ILE A 529 22.88 14.12 -11.19
CA ILE A 529 23.16 12.90 -11.97
C ILE A 529 23.01 13.19 -13.47
N ALA A 530 21.94 13.84 -13.88
CA ALA A 530 21.67 14.19 -15.28
C ALA A 530 22.72 15.17 -15.83
N GLU A 531 23.12 16.16 -15.05
CA GLU A 531 24.20 17.10 -15.43
C GLU A 531 25.56 16.42 -15.54
N ALA A 532 25.88 15.48 -14.64
CA ALA A 532 27.10 14.69 -14.73
C ALA A 532 27.14 13.82 -16.00
N GLN A 533 25.99 13.27 -16.40
CA GLN A 533 25.86 12.51 -17.65
C GLN A 533 26.10 13.39 -18.89
N GLU A 534 25.52 14.58 -18.91
CA GLU A 534 25.70 15.52 -20.04
C GLU A 534 27.15 16.04 -20.13
N ALA A 535 27.77 16.34 -18.98
CA ALA A 535 29.16 16.70 -18.92
C ALA A 535 30.10 15.56 -19.43
N ALA A 536 29.83 14.34 -19.00
CA ALA A 536 30.56 13.16 -19.45
C ALA A 536 30.38 12.90 -20.96
N ARG A 537 29.18 13.11 -21.50
CA ARG A 537 28.86 13.01 -22.93
C ARG A 537 29.68 13.99 -23.76
N SER A 538 29.76 15.24 -23.33
CA SER A 538 30.53 16.27 -24.03
C SER A 538 32.00 15.95 -24.13
N VAL A 539 32.61 15.40 -23.07
CA VAL A 539 34.02 14.95 -23.08
C VAL A 539 34.21 13.72 -23.96
N ARG A 540 33.35 12.70 -23.83
CA ARG A 540 33.46 11.43 -24.55
C ARG A 540 33.26 11.58 -26.06
N SER A 541 32.39 12.48 -26.51
CA SER A 541 32.16 12.76 -27.93
C SER A 541 33.40 13.28 -28.63
N ALA A 542 34.29 13.96 -27.90
CA ALA A 542 35.56 14.45 -28.43
C ALA A 542 36.62 13.34 -28.64
N PHE A 543 36.45 12.15 -28.03
CA PHE A 543 37.41 11.03 -28.07
C PHE A 543 36.85 9.76 -28.72
N SER A 544 35.64 9.73 -29.24
CA SER A 544 34.98 8.52 -29.77
C SER A 544 35.50 8.18 -31.18
N GLY A 545 36.27 7.07 -31.29
CA GLY A 545 36.55 6.38 -32.54
C GLY A 545 35.70 5.13 -32.74
N ALA A 546 35.64 4.59 -33.94
CA ALA A 546 34.80 3.43 -34.31
C ALA A 546 35.00 2.16 -33.45
N ALA A 547 36.12 2.07 -32.70
CA ALA A 547 36.43 0.91 -31.85
C ALA A 547 35.73 0.91 -30.46
N THR A 548 35.05 2.00 -30.08
CA THR A 548 34.43 2.15 -28.77
C THR A 548 32.88 2.14 -28.81
N ALA A 549 32.30 1.88 -29.98
CA ALA A 549 30.83 1.89 -30.16
C ALA A 549 30.14 0.92 -29.20
N GLY A 550 29.18 1.44 -28.42
CA GLY A 550 28.35 0.69 -27.46
C GLY A 550 28.99 0.47 -26.06
N TRP A 551 30.26 0.90 -25.83
CA TRP A 551 30.95 0.76 -24.52
C TRP A 551 31.34 2.09 -23.89
N VAL A 552 30.85 3.17 -24.40
CA VAL A 552 31.03 4.52 -23.88
C VAL A 552 29.68 5.23 -23.85
N GLY A 553 29.26 5.60 -22.66
CA GLY A 553 27.96 6.27 -22.50
C GLY A 553 27.46 6.27 -21.07
N SER A 554 26.29 6.75 -20.89
CA SER A 554 25.62 6.71 -19.60
C SER A 554 24.09 6.65 -19.76
N ALA A 555 23.43 5.94 -18.85
CA ALA A 555 21.98 5.90 -18.77
C ALA A 555 21.51 6.15 -17.35
N LEU A 556 20.33 6.72 -17.24
CA LEU A 556 19.60 6.91 -15.99
C LEU A 556 18.27 6.22 -16.11
N THR A 557 17.93 5.40 -15.13
CA THR A 557 16.63 4.73 -15.04
C THR A 557 15.94 5.02 -13.71
N ALA A 558 14.66 4.95 -13.71
CA ALA A 558 13.82 4.88 -12.51
C ALA A 558 13.18 3.50 -12.43
N ASN A 559 13.08 2.96 -11.22
CA ASN A 559 12.28 1.78 -10.92
C ASN A 559 11.32 2.06 -9.76
N TYR A 560 10.31 1.22 -9.62
CA TYR A 560 9.24 1.36 -8.63
C TYR A 560 9.13 0.07 -7.81
N GLY A 561 10.27 -0.42 -7.32
CA GLY A 561 10.40 -1.73 -6.68
C GLY A 561 10.77 -2.82 -7.69
N SER A 562 12.00 -3.28 -7.60
CA SER A 562 12.53 -4.37 -8.44
C SER A 562 13.73 -5.04 -7.78
N ASP A 563 13.87 -6.33 -8.02
CA ASP A 563 15.04 -7.08 -7.58
C ASP A 563 16.27 -6.87 -8.50
N THR A 564 17.37 -7.53 -8.15
CA THR A 564 18.60 -7.46 -8.93
C THR A 564 18.50 -8.17 -10.28
N ASP A 565 17.75 -9.29 -10.35
CA ASP A 565 17.57 -10.04 -11.60
C ASP A 565 16.78 -9.22 -12.63
N ALA A 566 15.69 -8.56 -12.22
CA ALA A 566 14.89 -7.69 -13.09
C ALA A 566 15.72 -6.51 -13.62
N PHE A 567 16.53 -5.86 -12.77
CA PHE A 567 17.43 -4.79 -13.21
C PHE A 567 18.48 -5.29 -14.22
N LEU A 568 19.09 -6.44 -13.96
CA LEU A 568 20.08 -7.03 -14.89
C LEU A 568 19.42 -7.46 -16.20
N ASP A 569 18.19 -7.95 -16.19
CA ASP A 569 17.45 -8.24 -17.42
C ASP A 569 17.26 -7.00 -18.28
N VAL A 570 16.92 -5.86 -17.66
CA VAL A 570 16.82 -4.57 -18.36
C VAL A 570 18.19 -4.14 -18.90
N CYS A 571 19.26 -4.24 -18.11
CA CYS A 571 20.59 -3.88 -18.56
C CYS A 571 21.08 -4.75 -19.74
N LEU A 572 20.84 -6.07 -19.66
CA LEU A 572 21.37 -7.05 -20.61
C LEU A 572 20.43 -7.32 -21.79
N GLY A 573 19.18 -6.83 -21.74
CA GLY A 573 18.16 -7.13 -22.74
C GLY A 573 17.76 -8.61 -22.77
N THR A 574 17.74 -9.29 -21.62
CA THR A 574 17.49 -10.73 -21.53
C THR A 574 16.04 -11.07 -21.11
N GLY A 575 15.23 -10.09 -20.77
CA GLY A 575 13.80 -10.28 -20.51
C GLY A 575 12.98 -10.50 -21.77
N GLU A 576 11.82 -11.16 -21.62
CA GLU A 576 10.91 -11.39 -22.77
C GLU A 576 10.33 -10.09 -23.32
N SER A 577 10.11 -9.08 -22.46
CA SER A 577 9.60 -7.75 -22.80
C SER A 577 10.60 -6.67 -22.40
N PRO A 578 10.83 -5.65 -23.24
CA PRO A 578 11.67 -4.51 -22.89
C PRO A 578 10.99 -3.60 -21.85
N PRO A 579 11.76 -2.75 -21.15
CA PRO A 579 11.20 -1.71 -20.30
C PRO A 579 10.35 -0.73 -21.13
N ARG A 580 9.19 -0.36 -20.60
CA ARG A 580 8.23 0.54 -21.27
C ARG A 580 7.57 1.53 -20.30
N GLY A 581 8.09 1.59 -19.09
CA GLY A 581 7.58 2.49 -18.06
C GLY A 581 7.64 3.94 -18.49
N LYS A 582 6.67 4.71 -18.06
CA LYS A 582 6.57 6.17 -18.21
C LYS A 582 6.39 6.78 -16.84
N LEU A 583 7.03 7.91 -16.56
CA LEU A 583 6.93 8.55 -15.25
C LEU A 583 5.46 8.74 -14.82
N PRO A 584 5.10 8.30 -13.61
CA PRO A 584 3.75 8.47 -13.08
C PRO A 584 3.52 9.82 -12.40
N PHE A 585 4.55 10.67 -12.35
CA PHE A 585 4.55 12.03 -11.80
C PHE A 585 5.67 12.85 -12.44
N ASP A 586 5.60 14.18 -12.28
CA ASP A 586 6.70 15.06 -12.64
C ASP A 586 7.92 14.84 -11.73
N LEU A 587 9.13 14.90 -12.26
CA LEU A 587 10.37 14.96 -11.46
C LEU A 587 10.87 16.41 -11.40
N PRO A 588 10.85 17.04 -10.20
CA PRO A 588 11.29 18.43 -10.06
C PRO A 588 12.81 18.54 -10.26
N ARG A 589 13.26 19.66 -10.83
CA ARG A 589 14.70 19.94 -11.04
C ARG A 589 15.41 20.31 -9.75
N SER A 590 14.69 20.79 -8.74
CA SER A 590 15.24 21.24 -7.46
C SER A 590 14.18 21.21 -6.36
N MET A 591 14.62 21.29 -5.10
CA MET A 591 13.68 21.51 -3.98
C MET A 591 12.85 22.78 -4.14
N LYS A 592 13.42 23.84 -4.72
CA LYS A 592 12.68 25.08 -5.03
C LYS A 592 11.53 24.82 -6.00
N ALA A 593 11.74 23.98 -7.01
CA ALA A 593 10.70 23.58 -7.96
C ALA A 593 9.62 22.74 -7.27
N ALA A 594 10.02 21.78 -6.44
CA ALA A 594 9.09 20.93 -5.67
C ALA A 594 8.24 21.76 -4.70
N SER A 595 8.87 22.57 -3.85
CA SER A 595 8.18 23.42 -2.87
C SER A 595 7.37 24.59 -3.50
N GLY A 596 7.56 24.84 -4.78
CA GLY A 596 6.79 25.84 -5.53
C GLY A 596 5.55 25.26 -6.22
N SER A 597 5.35 23.94 -6.14
CA SER A 597 4.14 23.27 -6.61
C SER A 597 3.07 23.31 -5.52
N ARG A 598 1.80 23.40 -5.93
CA ARG A 598 0.68 23.36 -4.98
C ARG A 598 0.33 21.90 -4.67
N GLU A 599 0.07 21.62 -3.42
CA GLU A 599 -0.11 20.27 -2.89
C GLU A 599 -1.25 19.49 -3.56
N ASP A 600 -2.30 20.19 -4.01
CA ASP A 600 -3.51 19.59 -4.60
C ASP A 600 -3.54 19.61 -6.15
N VAL A 601 -2.51 20.16 -6.81
CA VAL A 601 -2.54 20.36 -8.26
C VAL A 601 -1.55 19.44 -8.98
N PRO A 602 -2.05 18.53 -9.83
CA PRO A 602 -1.18 17.66 -10.62
C PRO A 602 -0.40 18.47 -11.68
N PHE A 603 0.79 17.99 -12.03
CA PHE A 603 1.63 18.56 -13.10
C PHE A 603 2.00 20.03 -12.88
N ASP A 604 1.98 20.52 -11.63
CA ASP A 604 2.16 21.94 -11.31
C ASP A 604 3.64 22.38 -11.21
N THR A 605 4.59 21.44 -11.34
CA THR A 605 6.01 21.77 -11.32
C THR A 605 6.38 22.70 -12.47
N LYS A 606 6.80 23.93 -12.14
CA LYS A 606 7.15 24.97 -13.13
C LYS A 606 8.47 24.70 -13.84
N ASP A 607 9.40 24.01 -13.17
CA ASP A 607 10.72 23.65 -13.71
C ASP A 607 11.00 22.15 -13.48
N PRO A 608 10.36 21.25 -14.24
CA PRO A 608 10.63 19.83 -14.15
C PRO A 608 11.95 19.46 -14.82
N LEU A 609 12.66 18.48 -14.26
CA LEU A 609 13.74 17.80 -14.96
C LEU A 609 13.17 16.86 -16.02
N PHE A 610 12.14 16.10 -15.64
CA PHE A 610 11.34 15.25 -16.54
C PHE A 610 9.85 15.40 -16.21
N ARG A 611 9.02 15.44 -17.24
CA ARG A 611 7.57 15.55 -17.12
C ARG A 611 6.92 14.18 -16.92
N PHE A 612 5.74 14.16 -16.29
CA PHE A 612 4.81 13.05 -16.34
C PHE A 612 4.72 12.43 -17.76
N GLY A 613 4.80 11.14 -17.84
CA GLY A 613 4.76 10.43 -19.11
C GLY A 613 6.09 10.34 -19.85
N HIS A 614 7.17 10.94 -19.35
CA HIS A 614 8.51 10.76 -19.92
C HIS A 614 8.98 9.32 -19.68
N GLY A 615 9.69 8.80 -20.66
CA GLY A 615 10.34 7.49 -20.63
C GLY A 615 10.76 7.10 -22.05
N LEU A 616 11.93 6.55 -22.19
CA LEU A 616 12.53 6.11 -23.45
C LEU A 616 12.36 4.60 -23.62
N GLY A 617 12.46 4.11 -24.86
CA GLY A 617 12.68 2.71 -25.19
C GLY A 617 14.16 2.43 -25.47
N TYR A 618 14.48 1.17 -25.81
CA TYR A 618 15.86 0.79 -26.14
C TYR A 618 16.38 1.44 -27.43
N SER A 619 15.51 1.82 -28.33
CA SER A 619 15.86 2.40 -29.63
C SER A 619 15.82 3.93 -29.68
N ASP A 620 15.53 4.58 -28.57
CA ASP A 620 15.38 6.04 -28.49
C ASP A 620 16.71 6.75 -28.15
#